data_b09693281f87f1684ef208283e30ea84
#
_entry.id   b09693281f87f1684ef208283e30ea84
#
_cell.length_a   1.000
_cell.length_b   1.000
_cell.length_c   1.000
_cell.angle_alpha   90.00
_cell.angle_beta   90.00
_cell.angle_gamma   90.00
#
_symmetry.space_group_name_H-M   'P 1'
#
loop_
_entity.id
_entity.type
_entity.pdbx_description
1 polymer ?
#
loop_
_entity_poly.entity_id
_entity_poly.type
_entity_poly.pdbx_seq_one_letter_code
_entity_poly.pdbx_strand_id
1 'polypeptide(L)'
;DLNVVYDWLSFNAGYNYIDKPMVWIATLYQGKDITFMRNVNFNHSKDVYVSIVASPRFGWYNPMAEIDYTQSFLCIDGFDINKPTNRPCFNFRLNNRFNITSTLKAFLTMRYKTSRLYDLQYSKQFAQVDVKFTKSFLNDALVLGVYANDLFKTDKERWTMYGNRNVMTKDCYGYTRCVGMTLSYNFNTAKSTYKGTGAGNTEKNRL
;
A
#
# COMPACT_ATOMS: atom_id res chain seq x y z
N ASP A 1 -4.57 0.87 -20.59
CA ASP A 1 -3.49 1.26 -19.67
C ASP A 1 -2.29 1.77 -20.45
N LEU A 2 -1.67 2.85 -19.95
CA LEU A 2 -0.42 3.41 -20.44
C LEU A 2 0.64 3.24 -19.37
N ASN A 3 1.79 2.65 -19.71
CA ASN A 3 2.93 2.50 -18.82
C ASN A 3 4.18 3.01 -19.53
N VAL A 4 4.89 3.95 -18.88
CA VAL A 4 6.14 4.53 -19.37
C VAL A 4 7.18 4.43 -18.25
N VAL A 5 8.32 3.86 -18.54
CA VAL A 5 9.44 3.74 -17.59
C VAL A 5 10.68 4.39 -18.23
N TYR A 6 11.29 5.32 -17.50
CA TYR A 6 12.51 5.97 -17.89
C TYR A 6 13.45 6.05 -16.69
N ASP A 7 14.52 5.26 -16.70
CA ASP A 7 15.53 5.18 -15.65
C ASP A 7 14.92 5.04 -14.23
N TRP A 8 15.01 6.09 -13.43
CA TRP A 8 14.47 6.14 -12.06
C TRP A 8 13.01 6.63 -11.97
N LEU A 9 12.37 6.93 -13.09
CA LEU A 9 11.01 7.46 -13.16
C LEU A 9 10.08 6.46 -13.85
N SER A 10 8.92 6.18 -13.26
CA SER A 10 7.85 5.44 -13.91
C SER A 10 6.53 6.19 -13.82
N PHE A 11 5.78 6.13 -14.91
CA PHE A 11 4.45 6.69 -15.04
C PHE A 11 3.48 5.60 -15.48
N ASN A 12 2.34 5.51 -14.81
CA ASN A 12 1.26 4.60 -15.17
C ASN A 12 -0.06 5.36 -15.14
N ALA A 13 -0.89 5.20 -16.14
CA ALA A 13 -2.24 5.75 -16.19
C ALA A 13 -3.20 4.77 -16.84
N GLY A 14 -4.43 4.76 -16.38
CA GLY A 14 -5.42 3.87 -16.93
C GLY A 14 -6.85 4.31 -16.62
N TYR A 15 -7.75 3.63 -17.33
CA TYR A 15 -9.19 3.76 -17.21
C TYR A 15 -9.80 2.36 -17.16
N ASN A 16 -10.63 2.13 -16.14
CA ASN A 16 -11.40 0.89 -16.01
C ASN A 16 -12.88 1.18 -16.16
N TYR A 17 -13.57 0.34 -16.92
CA TYR A 17 -15.01 0.28 -16.96
C TYR A 17 -15.44 -1.10 -16.46
N ILE A 18 -16.32 -1.13 -15.47
CA ILE A 18 -16.85 -2.36 -14.87
C ILE A 18 -18.35 -2.36 -15.06
N ASP A 19 -18.84 -3.34 -15.84
CA ASP A 19 -20.27 -3.59 -15.97
C ASP A 19 -20.75 -4.38 -14.76
N LYS A 20 -21.90 -3.98 -14.21
CA LYS A 20 -22.56 -4.61 -13.06
C LYS A 20 -21.62 -4.86 -11.87
N PRO A 21 -20.88 -3.84 -11.39
CA PRO A 21 -20.01 -4.01 -10.23
C PRO A 21 -20.82 -4.46 -9.01
N MET A 22 -20.26 -5.40 -8.26
CA MET A 22 -20.82 -5.89 -7.00
C MET A 22 -20.26 -5.06 -5.86
N VAL A 23 -21.10 -4.26 -5.20
CA VAL A 23 -20.71 -3.31 -4.17
C VAL A 23 -21.45 -3.61 -2.86
N TRP A 24 -20.74 -3.47 -1.74
CA TRP A 24 -21.30 -3.56 -0.42
C TRP A 24 -22.21 -2.37 -0.13
N ILE A 25 -23.43 -2.64 0.32
CA ILE A 25 -24.40 -1.63 0.75
C ILE A 25 -24.91 -1.95 2.17
N ALA A 26 -24.98 -0.94 3.00
CA ALA A 26 -25.65 -1.01 4.28
C ALA A 26 -27.17 -0.83 4.08
N THR A 27 -27.98 -1.71 4.65
CA THR A 27 -29.44 -1.68 4.53
C THR A 27 -30.05 -1.84 5.92
N LEU A 28 -31.03 -1.00 6.24
CA LEU A 28 -31.80 -1.13 7.47
C LEU A 28 -32.85 -2.23 7.29
N TYR A 29 -32.95 -3.14 8.27
CA TYR A 29 -34.00 -4.16 8.26
C TYR A 29 -35.35 -3.51 8.62
N GLN A 30 -36.36 -3.75 7.78
CA GLN A 30 -37.65 -3.15 7.97
C GLN A 30 -38.24 -3.50 9.33
N GLY A 31 -38.64 -2.46 10.09
CA GLY A 31 -39.27 -2.60 11.40
C GLY A 31 -38.33 -2.96 12.57
N LYS A 32 -37.03 -2.95 12.37
CA LYS A 32 -36.04 -3.18 13.43
C LYS A 32 -34.84 -2.25 13.26
N ASP A 33 -34.22 -1.82 14.34
CA ASP A 33 -32.97 -1.03 14.34
C ASP A 33 -31.74 -1.92 14.07
N ILE A 34 -31.83 -2.75 13.04
CA ILE A 34 -30.74 -3.65 12.64
C ILE A 34 -30.26 -3.27 11.26
N THR A 35 -29.00 -2.89 11.17
CA THR A 35 -28.31 -2.70 9.90
C THR A 35 -27.62 -3.99 9.49
N PHE A 36 -27.85 -4.44 8.27
CA PHE A 36 -27.11 -5.54 7.67
C PHE A 36 -26.40 -5.08 6.41
N MET A 37 -25.29 -5.74 6.10
CA MET A 37 -24.51 -5.50 4.90
C MET A 37 -24.77 -6.59 3.88
N ARG A 38 -24.99 -6.20 2.65
CA ARG A 38 -25.13 -7.12 1.53
C ARG A 38 -24.43 -6.61 0.28
N ASN A 39 -24.12 -7.50 -0.61
CA ASN A 39 -23.67 -7.15 -1.95
C ASN A 39 -24.86 -6.87 -2.86
N VAL A 40 -24.74 -5.82 -3.67
CA VAL A 40 -25.70 -5.44 -4.68
C VAL A 40 -24.97 -5.13 -5.97
N ASN A 41 -25.51 -5.54 -7.09
CA ASN A 41 -24.98 -5.16 -8.40
C ASN A 41 -25.55 -3.80 -8.80
N PHE A 42 -24.67 -2.86 -9.11
CA PHE A 42 -25.01 -1.57 -9.68
C PHE A 42 -24.84 -1.60 -11.20
N ASN A 43 -25.32 -0.57 -11.91
CA ASN A 43 -25.30 -0.57 -13.37
C ASN A 43 -23.89 -0.61 -13.93
N HIS A 44 -23.03 0.34 -13.53
CA HIS A 44 -21.63 0.36 -13.94
C HIS A 44 -20.80 1.22 -13.01
N SER A 45 -19.49 0.98 -13.03
CA SER A 45 -18.48 1.83 -12.40
C SER A 45 -17.41 2.22 -13.41
N LYS A 46 -16.84 3.40 -13.24
CA LYS A 46 -15.72 3.93 -14.04
C LYS A 46 -14.65 4.42 -13.09
N ASP A 47 -13.41 3.98 -13.32
CA ASP A 47 -12.26 4.39 -12.52
C ASP A 47 -11.20 5.00 -13.42
N VAL A 48 -10.69 6.15 -13.02
CA VAL A 48 -9.50 6.78 -13.63
C VAL A 48 -8.38 6.74 -12.61
N TYR A 49 -7.21 6.32 -13.01
CA TYR A 49 -6.03 6.33 -12.14
C TYR A 49 -4.79 6.81 -12.86
N VAL A 50 -3.91 7.43 -12.09
CA VAL A 50 -2.57 7.85 -12.51
C VAL A 50 -1.63 7.57 -11.35
N SER A 51 -0.48 6.96 -11.65
CA SER A 51 0.58 6.71 -10.68
C SER A 51 1.93 7.20 -11.22
N ILE A 52 2.67 7.89 -10.39
CA ILE A 52 4.03 8.36 -10.67
C ILE A 52 4.93 7.85 -9.57
N VAL A 53 5.98 7.12 -9.94
CA VAL A 53 6.99 6.64 -9.00
C VAL A 53 8.36 7.16 -9.43
N ALA A 54 9.06 7.79 -8.49
CA ALA A 54 10.41 8.27 -8.67
C ALA A 54 11.34 7.60 -7.64
N SER A 55 12.41 6.94 -8.09
CA SER A 55 13.35 6.23 -7.24
C SER A 55 14.81 6.50 -7.59
N PRO A 56 15.27 7.77 -7.54
CA PRO A 56 16.65 8.12 -7.84
C PRO A 56 17.62 7.57 -6.78
N ARG A 57 18.89 7.50 -7.13
CA ARG A 57 19.94 7.01 -6.23
C ARG A 57 21.02 8.09 -6.05
N PHE A 58 21.21 8.54 -4.81
CA PHE A 58 22.19 9.57 -4.44
C PHE A 58 23.28 8.99 -3.53
N GLY A 59 23.90 7.87 -3.93
CA GLY A 59 24.94 7.23 -3.14
C GLY A 59 24.42 6.69 -1.79
N TRP A 60 24.64 7.43 -0.71
CA TRP A 60 24.20 7.03 0.63
C TRP A 60 22.69 7.20 0.86
N TYR A 61 22.00 8.01 0.05
CA TYR A 61 20.58 8.28 0.15
C TYR A 61 19.82 7.73 -1.05
N ASN A 62 18.84 6.87 -0.81
CA ASN A 62 18.01 6.25 -1.84
C ASN A 62 16.53 6.47 -1.51
N PRO A 63 15.95 7.59 -1.96
CA PRO A 63 14.52 7.83 -1.82
C PRO A 63 13.70 7.06 -2.84
N MET A 64 12.45 6.78 -2.49
CA MET A 64 11.40 6.37 -3.43
C MET A 64 10.15 7.19 -3.09
N ALA A 65 9.72 8.03 -4.00
CA ALA A 65 8.48 8.80 -3.90
C ALA A 65 7.44 8.24 -4.86
N GLU A 66 6.22 8.05 -4.39
CA GLU A 66 5.08 7.56 -5.15
C GLU A 66 3.90 8.51 -4.93
N ILE A 67 3.26 8.90 -6.01
CA ILE A 67 2.05 9.72 -6.01
C ILE A 67 1.03 9.01 -6.88
N ASP A 68 -0.09 8.58 -6.25
CA ASP A 68 -1.20 8.00 -6.96
C ASP A 68 -2.39 8.94 -6.93
N TYR A 69 -3.04 9.08 -8.06
CA TYR A 69 -4.33 9.71 -8.22
C TYR A 69 -5.34 8.64 -8.60
N THR A 70 -6.50 8.62 -7.94
CA THR A 70 -7.60 7.72 -8.29
C THR A 70 -8.92 8.46 -8.18
N GLN A 71 -9.80 8.30 -9.14
CA GLN A 71 -11.17 8.78 -9.07
C GLN A 71 -12.12 7.72 -9.58
N SER A 72 -13.13 7.40 -8.77
CA SER A 72 -14.15 6.41 -9.07
C SER A 72 -15.51 7.06 -9.26
N PHE A 73 -16.30 6.54 -10.20
CA PHE A 73 -17.65 6.97 -10.53
C PHE A 73 -18.57 5.77 -10.57
N LEU A 74 -19.31 5.55 -9.48
CA LEU A 74 -20.33 4.51 -9.39
C LEU A 74 -21.69 5.06 -9.81
N CYS A 75 -22.35 4.41 -10.76
CA CYS A 75 -23.73 4.67 -11.14
C CYS A 75 -24.67 4.01 -10.12
N ILE A 76 -25.41 4.83 -9.37
CA ILE A 76 -26.29 4.39 -8.26
C ILE A 76 -27.78 4.43 -8.63
N ASP A 77 -28.11 4.43 -9.92
CA ASP A 77 -29.50 4.53 -10.38
C ASP A 77 -30.38 3.40 -9.79
N GLY A 78 -31.58 3.77 -9.38
CA GLY A 78 -32.52 2.83 -8.75
C GLY A 78 -32.38 2.66 -7.24
N PHE A 79 -31.44 3.39 -6.60
CA PHE A 79 -31.24 3.36 -5.15
C PHE A 79 -31.41 4.75 -4.54
N ASP A 80 -32.08 4.81 -3.39
CA ASP A 80 -32.23 6.04 -2.60
C ASP A 80 -31.01 6.21 -1.66
N ILE A 81 -29.85 6.55 -2.27
CA ILE A 81 -28.58 6.70 -1.57
C ILE A 81 -28.12 8.14 -1.65
N ASN A 82 -28.17 8.83 -0.51
CA ASN A 82 -27.65 10.18 -0.37
C ASN A 82 -26.15 10.13 -0.01
N LYS A 83 -25.29 10.06 -1.02
CA LYS A 83 -23.83 10.09 -0.85
C LYS A 83 -23.25 11.45 -1.24
N PRO A 84 -22.09 11.85 -0.68
CA PRO A 84 -21.39 13.05 -1.13
C PRO A 84 -20.93 12.93 -2.58
N THR A 85 -20.62 14.05 -3.18
CA THR A 85 -20.02 14.11 -4.53
C THR A 85 -18.71 13.30 -4.56
N ASN A 86 -18.50 12.58 -5.65
CA ASN A 86 -17.26 11.85 -5.89
C ASN A 86 -16.05 12.77 -5.74
N ARG A 87 -15.06 12.32 -4.97
CA ARG A 87 -13.83 13.08 -4.73
C ARG A 87 -12.64 12.24 -5.18
N PRO A 88 -11.68 12.83 -5.88
CA PRO A 88 -10.43 12.16 -6.18
C PRO A 88 -9.69 11.81 -4.89
N CYS A 89 -8.94 10.73 -4.93
CA CYS A 89 -8.02 10.34 -3.89
C CYS A 89 -6.59 10.55 -4.38
N PHE A 90 -5.80 11.26 -3.60
CA PHE A 90 -4.34 11.26 -3.73
C PHE A 90 -3.74 10.41 -2.62
N ASN A 91 -2.82 9.54 -3.02
CA ASN A 91 -2.02 8.74 -2.11
C ASN A 91 -0.56 9.12 -2.33
N PHE A 92 0.12 9.54 -1.27
CA PHE A 92 1.52 9.91 -1.26
C PHE A 92 2.27 8.91 -0.40
N ARG A 93 3.30 8.29 -0.96
CA ARG A 93 4.21 7.43 -0.24
C ARG A 93 5.65 7.90 -0.46
N LEU A 94 6.38 8.06 0.61
CA LEU A 94 7.79 8.39 0.58
C LEU A 94 8.55 7.37 1.43
N ASN A 95 9.37 6.57 0.78
CA ASN A 95 10.28 5.62 1.43
C ASN A 95 11.70 6.15 1.28
N ASN A 96 12.34 6.46 2.38
CA ASN A 96 13.71 6.95 2.41
C ASN A 96 14.62 5.88 3.01
N ARG A 97 15.67 5.54 2.30
CA ARG A 97 16.71 4.68 2.79
C ARG A 97 18.03 5.46 2.85
N PHE A 98 18.60 5.51 4.04
CA PHE A 98 19.89 6.15 4.30
C PHE A 98 20.91 5.06 4.64
N ASN A 99 21.94 4.90 3.82
CA ASN A 99 23.11 4.06 4.11
C ASN A 99 24.15 4.91 4.84
N ILE A 100 23.97 5.09 6.16
CA ILE A 100 24.79 5.99 6.97
C ILE A 100 26.24 5.53 7.01
N THR A 101 26.44 4.20 7.16
CA THR A 101 27.74 3.53 7.01
C THR A 101 27.51 2.22 6.24
N SER A 102 28.57 1.47 5.97
CA SER A 102 28.45 0.14 5.37
C SER A 102 27.58 -0.82 6.19
N THR A 103 27.52 -0.63 7.52
CA THR A 103 26.81 -1.52 8.45
C THR A 103 25.60 -0.88 9.11
N LEU A 104 25.43 0.47 9.06
CA LEU A 104 24.32 1.20 9.68
C LEU A 104 23.41 1.79 8.60
N LYS A 105 22.13 1.42 8.62
CA LYS A 105 21.11 1.95 7.73
C LYS A 105 19.93 2.49 8.52
N ALA A 106 19.34 3.58 8.04
CA ALA A 106 18.09 4.12 8.54
C ALA A 106 17.03 4.10 7.43
N PHE A 107 15.78 3.91 7.83
CA PHE A 107 14.62 3.91 6.95
C PHE A 107 13.57 4.84 7.55
N LEU A 108 13.01 5.71 6.72
CA LEU A 108 11.90 6.58 7.06
C LEU A 108 10.81 6.38 6.02
N THR A 109 9.66 5.85 6.44
CA THR A 109 8.48 5.69 5.60
C THR A 109 7.42 6.69 6.02
N MET A 110 6.94 7.46 5.06
CA MET A 110 5.82 8.39 5.22
C MET A 110 4.71 7.99 4.28
N ARG A 111 3.48 7.95 4.78
CA ARG A 111 2.27 7.69 4.00
C ARG A 111 1.24 8.76 4.30
N TYR A 112 0.67 9.33 3.27
CA TYR A 112 -0.45 10.26 3.39
C TYR A 112 -1.47 9.95 2.30
N LYS A 113 -2.72 9.91 2.69
CA LYS A 113 -3.85 9.67 1.80
C LYS A 113 -4.91 10.70 2.07
N THR A 114 -5.39 11.36 1.03
CA THR A 114 -6.51 12.30 1.15
C THR A 114 -7.81 11.55 1.43
N SER A 115 -8.82 12.26 1.91
CA SER A 115 -10.17 11.70 1.98
C SER A 115 -10.66 11.33 0.58
N ARG A 116 -11.40 10.22 0.49
CA ARG A 116 -11.95 9.73 -0.78
C ARG A 116 -13.37 9.21 -0.62
N LEU A 117 -14.12 9.23 -1.69
CA LEU A 117 -15.30 8.40 -1.86
C LEU A 117 -14.96 7.33 -2.91
N TYR A 118 -14.97 6.07 -2.49
CA TYR A 118 -14.86 4.92 -3.36
C TYR A 118 -16.13 4.09 -3.22
N ASP A 119 -16.81 3.85 -4.33
CA ASP A 119 -18.15 3.27 -4.33
C ASP A 119 -19.12 4.04 -3.40
N LEU A 120 -19.51 3.43 -2.30
CA LEU A 120 -20.40 4.02 -1.30
C LEU A 120 -19.69 4.31 0.01
N GLN A 121 -18.39 4.11 0.10
CA GLN A 121 -17.60 4.32 1.30
C GLN A 121 -16.76 5.59 1.21
N TYR A 122 -17.08 6.57 2.04
CA TYR A 122 -16.27 7.76 2.26
C TYR A 122 -15.24 7.47 3.35
N SER A 123 -13.96 7.50 3.02
CA SER A 123 -12.87 7.36 3.97
C SER A 123 -12.23 8.72 4.24
N LYS A 124 -11.96 9.04 5.50
CA LYS A 124 -11.25 10.26 5.89
C LYS A 124 -9.76 10.15 5.55
N GLN A 125 -9.09 11.30 5.55
CA GLN A 125 -7.64 11.34 5.32
C GLN A 125 -6.88 10.52 6.37
N PHE A 126 -5.74 10.03 5.94
CA PHE A 126 -4.86 9.17 6.70
C PHE A 126 -3.43 9.67 6.57
N ALA A 127 -2.68 9.63 7.66
CA ALA A 127 -1.24 9.91 7.66
C ALA A 127 -0.53 8.92 8.59
N GLN A 128 0.67 8.49 8.22
CA GLN A 128 1.50 7.62 9.07
C GLN A 128 2.97 7.87 8.80
N VAL A 129 3.77 7.78 9.86
CA VAL A 129 5.23 7.86 9.80
C VAL A 129 5.82 6.70 10.57
N ASP A 130 6.69 5.94 9.91
CA ASP A 130 7.41 4.80 10.46
C ASP A 130 8.91 5.03 10.33
N VAL A 131 9.67 4.63 11.34
CA VAL A 131 11.12 4.74 11.37
C VAL A 131 11.74 3.39 11.73
N LYS A 132 12.82 3.03 11.06
CA LYS A 132 13.59 1.82 11.36
C LYS A 132 15.09 2.08 11.22
N PHE A 133 15.86 1.58 12.16
CA PHE A 133 17.32 1.52 12.10
C PHE A 133 17.76 0.07 12.06
N THR A 134 18.78 -0.22 11.27
CA THR A 134 19.40 -1.55 11.23
C THR A 134 20.91 -1.40 11.35
N LYS A 135 21.52 -2.23 12.19
CA LYS A 135 22.96 -2.33 12.35
C LYS A 135 23.41 -3.76 12.14
N SER A 136 24.35 -3.95 11.23
CA SER A 136 24.99 -5.24 10.99
C SER A 136 26.29 -5.36 11.77
N PHE A 137 26.59 -6.57 12.24
CA PHE A 137 27.78 -6.99 12.95
C PHE A 137 28.29 -8.31 12.38
N LEU A 138 29.52 -8.70 12.74
CA LEU A 138 30.10 -10.00 12.36
C LEU A 138 30.06 -10.26 10.85
N ASN A 139 30.48 -9.29 10.04
CA ASN A 139 30.44 -9.37 8.59
C ASN A 139 29.04 -9.70 8.04
N ASP A 140 28.02 -8.99 8.53
CA ASP A 140 26.60 -9.13 8.20
C ASP A 140 25.94 -10.44 8.69
N ALA A 141 26.65 -11.27 9.46
CA ALA A 141 26.06 -12.48 10.05
C ALA A 141 25.03 -12.15 11.13
N LEU A 142 25.23 -11.07 11.88
CA LEU A 142 24.31 -10.62 12.92
C LEU A 142 23.71 -9.26 12.55
N VAL A 143 22.40 -9.15 12.51
CA VAL A 143 21.68 -7.92 12.19
C VAL A 143 20.73 -7.56 13.34
N LEU A 144 20.93 -6.39 13.94
CA LEU A 144 20.03 -5.78 14.90
C LEU A 144 19.16 -4.75 14.19
N GLY A 145 17.84 -4.83 14.36
CA GLY A 145 16.87 -3.84 13.91
C GLY A 145 16.08 -3.26 15.06
N VAL A 146 15.91 -1.93 15.07
CA VAL A 146 14.99 -1.23 15.98
C VAL A 146 14.03 -0.43 15.13
N TYR A 147 12.73 -0.49 15.44
CA TYR A 147 11.71 0.22 14.67
C TYR A 147 10.65 0.84 15.56
N ALA A 148 10.04 1.90 15.06
CA ALA A 148 8.86 2.52 15.62
C ALA A 148 7.86 2.78 14.48
N ASN A 149 6.68 2.19 14.59
CA ASN A 149 5.58 2.37 13.65
C ASN A 149 4.56 3.36 14.20
N ASP A 150 3.88 4.07 13.30
CA ASP A 150 2.86 5.07 13.60
C ASP A 150 3.32 6.03 14.71
N LEU A 151 4.47 6.67 14.47
CA LEU A 151 5.19 7.50 15.44
C LEU A 151 4.30 8.56 16.10
N PHE A 152 3.36 9.13 15.35
CA PHE A 152 2.47 10.21 15.78
C PHE A 152 1.06 9.74 16.19
N LYS A 153 0.77 8.42 16.19
CA LYS A 153 -0.55 7.84 16.50
C LYS A 153 -1.66 8.39 15.59
N THR A 154 -1.36 8.47 14.31
CA THR A 154 -2.24 9.07 13.30
C THR A 154 -2.93 8.05 12.40
N ASP A 155 -2.57 6.77 12.48
CA ASP A 155 -3.19 5.67 11.74
C ASP A 155 -4.53 5.29 12.37
N LYS A 156 -5.58 6.02 11.95
CA LYS A 156 -6.96 5.80 12.38
C LYS A 156 -7.82 5.39 11.21
N GLU A 157 -8.53 4.29 11.36
CA GLU A 157 -9.52 3.85 10.38
C GLU A 157 -10.84 4.60 10.61
N ARG A 158 -11.13 5.56 9.74
CA ARG A 158 -12.34 6.39 9.81
C ARG A 158 -13.04 6.40 8.47
N TRP A 159 -14.22 5.82 8.43
CA TRP A 159 -15.03 5.80 7.23
C TRP A 159 -16.52 5.88 7.51
N THR A 160 -17.26 6.28 6.49
CA THR A 160 -18.71 6.35 6.46
C THR A 160 -19.19 5.59 5.22
N MET A 161 -20.03 4.59 5.41
CA MET A 161 -20.67 3.84 4.34
C MET A 161 -22.10 4.35 4.17
N TYR A 162 -22.43 4.72 2.95
CA TYR A 162 -23.76 5.17 2.58
C TYR A 162 -24.57 3.98 2.09
N GLY A 163 -25.74 3.80 2.64
CA GLY A 163 -26.67 2.75 2.29
C GLY A 163 -28.02 3.31 1.79
N ASN A 164 -28.94 2.40 1.52
CA ASN A 164 -30.30 2.75 1.14
C ASN A 164 -31.05 3.28 2.37
N ARG A 165 -31.25 4.61 2.46
CA ARG A 165 -31.85 5.35 3.58
C ARG A 165 -31.14 5.18 4.92
N ASN A 166 -29.88 4.78 4.91
CA ASN A 166 -29.12 4.57 6.12
C ASN A 166 -27.62 4.95 5.92
N VAL A 167 -26.93 5.19 7.03
CA VAL A 167 -25.51 5.54 7.06
C VAL A 167 -24.86 4.79 8.21
N MET A 168 -23.72 4.13 7.92
CA MET A 168 -22.91 3.46 8.93
C MET A 168 -21.54 4.14 9.01
N THR A 169 -21.11 4.50 10.21
CA THR A 169 -19.81 5.15 10.43
C THR A 169 -18.94 4.29 11.34
N LYS A 170 -17.66 4.19 10.99
CA LYS A 170 -16.62 3.58 11.82
C LYS A 170 -15.54 4.61 12.16
N ASP A 171 -15.17 4.68 13.43
CA ASP A 171 -14.00 5.44 13.90
C ASP A 171 -13.24 4.53 14.87
N CYS A 172 -12.11 4.02 14.43
CA CYS A 172 -11.34 3.03 15.16
C CYS A 172 -9.85 3.32 15.06
N TYR A 173 -9.13 3.11 16.16
CA TYR A 173 -7.68 3.08 16.20
C TYR A 173 -7.20 1.64 16.35
N GLY A 174 -6.46 1.15 15.35
CA GLY A 174 -6.05 -0.26 15.23
C GLY A 174 -4.82 -0.67 16.07
N TYR A 175 -4.40 0.16 17.07
CA TYR A 175 -3.18 -0.11 17.85
C TYR A 175 -1.91 -0.27 17.00
N THR A 176 -1.82 0.50 15.93
CA THR A 176 -0.70 0.45 14.97
C THR A 176 0.60 1.02 15.53
N ARG A 177 0.51 1.90 16.55
CA ARG A 177 1.68 2.47 17.21
C ARG A 177 2.40 1.41 18.03
N CYS A 178 3.59 1.05 17.60
CA CYS A 178 4.44 0.10 18.31
C CYS A 178 5.92 0.45 18.16
N VAL A 179 6.70 0.04 19.16
CA VAL A 179 8.16 0.04 19.11
C VAL A 179 8.61 -1.40 19.27
N GLY A 180 9.54 -1.81 18.45
CA GLY A 180 10.04 -3.18 18.50
C GLY A 180 11.50 -3.29 18.11
N MET A 181 12.05 -4.47 18.40
CA MET A 181 13.40 -4.84 18.09
C MET A 181 13.43 -6.21 17.39
N THR A 182 14.29 -6.35 16.40
CA THR A 182 14.56 -7.62 15.72
C THR A 182 16.03 -7.95 15.83
N LEU A 183 16.33 -9.21 16.12
CA LEU A 183 17.69 -9.75 16.09
C LEU A 183 17.67 -10.94 15.12
N SER A 184 18.51 -10.86 14.09
CA SER A 184 18.66 -11.93 13.08
C SER A 184 20.09 -12.39 13.03
N TYR A 185 20.30 -13.69 13.13
CA TYR A 185 21.61 -14.30 12.95
C TYR A 185 21.58 -15.30 11.80
N ASN A 186 22.41 -15.05 10.79
CA ASN A 186 22.53 -15.90 9.62
C ASN A 186 23.65 -16.93 9.85
N PHE A 187 23.26 -18.16 10.11
CA PHE A 187 24.18 -19.27 10.22
C PHE A 187 24.70 -19.65 8.84
N ASN A 188 25.97 -19.98 8.75
CA ASN A 188 26.55 -20.58 7.55
C ASN A 188 26.49 -19.70 6.29
N THR A 189 26.98 -18.45 6.39
CA THR A 189 27.16 -17.55 5.23
C THR A 189 28.33 -17.98 4.32
N ALA A 190 28.79 -19.23 4.41
CA ALA A 190 29.75 -19.75 3.49
C ALA A 190 29.19 -19.61 2.05
N LYS A 191 29.71 -18.67 1.30
CA LYS A 191 29.49 -18.61 -0.14
C LYS A 191 29.88 -19.98 -0.68
N SER A 192 28.94 -20.76 -1.16
CA SER A 192 29.22 -22.00 -1.86
C SER A 192 30.18 -21.67 -2.99
N THR A 193 31.42 -22.00 -2.82
CA THR A 193 32.45 -21.95 -3.87
C THR A 193 32.31 -23.14 -4.82
N TYR A 194 31.24 -23.92 -4.67
CA TYR A 194 30.92 -24.98 -5.61
C TYR A 194 30.55 -24.35 -6.96
N LYS A 195 31.59 -24.10 -7.77
CA LYS A 195 31.43 -23.99 -9.21
C LYS A 195 31.19 -25.42 -9.68
N GLY A 196 29.95 -25.82 -9.78
CA GLY A 196 29.56 -27.09 -10.33
C GLY A 196 30.30 -27.28 -11.66
N THR A 197 31.24 -28.17 -11.70
CA THR A 197 31.68 -28.75 -12.97
C THR A 197 30.45 -29.43 -13.52
N GLY A 198 29.80 -28.80 -14.53
CA GLY A 198 28.57 -29.31 -15.09
C GLY A 198 28.71 -30.79 -15.39
N ALA A 199 27.81 -31.59 -14.83
CA ALA A 199 27.66 -32.98 -15.22
C ALA A 199 27.47 -32.98 -16.76
N GLY A 200 28.42 -33.53 -17.48
CA GLY A 200 28.42 -33.55 -18.95
C GLY A 200 29.67 -32.98 -19.65
N ASN A 201 30.59 -32.31 -18.95
CA ASN A 201 31.82 -31.85 -19.60
C ASN A 201 32.74 -33.00 -20.00
N THR A 202 32.67 -34.17 -19.34
CA THR A 202 33.38 -35.39 -19.71
C THR A 202 32.81 -36.07 -20.96
N GLU A 203 31.49 -35.87 -21.22
CA GLU A 203 30.82 -36.42 -22.40
C GLU A 203 31.03 -35.57 -23.65
N LYS A 204 31.15 -34.24 -23.50
CA LYS A 204 31.44 -33.35 -24.63
C LYS A 204 32.84 -33.50 -25.22
N ASN A 205 33.80 -34.03 -24.47
CA ASN A 205 35.16 -34.28 -24.96
C ASN A 205 35.30 -35.66 -25.60
N ARG A 206 34.21 -36.43 -25.75
CA ARG A 206 34.20 -37.76 -26.43
C ARG A 206 33.55 -37.72 -27.83
N LEU A 207 33.07 -36.59 -28.25
CA LEU A 207 32.59 -36.32 -29.61
C LEU A 207 33.60 -35.42 -30.34
#